data_2c0c8a4255b20905fd555b5229e6483f
#
_entry.id   2c0c8a4255b20905fd555b5229e6483f
#
_cell.length_a   1.000
_cell.length_b   1.000
_cell.length_c   1.000
_cell.angle_alpha   90.00
_cell.angle_beta   90.00
_cell.angle_gamma   90.00
#
_symmetry.space_group_name_H-M   'P 1'
#
loop_
_entity.id
_entity.type
_entity.pdbx_description
1 polymer ?
#
loop_
_entity_poly.entity_id
_entity_poly.type
_entity_poly.pdbx_seq_one_letter_code
_entity_poly.pdbx_strand_id
1 'polypeptide(L)'
;MTILTRGKAEHNLFMEKIIDEFLIYKDDHNNNTRTSYSTDLILFIKYLKLKKINCFSMVEPRDIEDFYTSDFLNNYERVWKNKNGNVTKKRLGQRSSSSKNRIISTLSSFFKYLVFKEKLLYSPIPKRSASNDIKSQSLGTNEIKIILNYIKTQNQSKWPTRDRLIIETLYYCGLRVSELIKIKMVDLKLQNSNPYIIIQGKGNKFRDQPVPSVMIDTLLDYINGERKTIIGEKGTSEFLFISKYGASKKRIYKHLARQQINEIVTKISINSLSEYNLSNKKSGITKYKQISPHMFRHAIGTHLHKSGIDIIRVRDHLGHSSVSTTSRYVGKEKKKMVILDKYGPLSKK
;
A
#
# COMPACT_ATOMS: atom_id res chain seq x y z
N MET A 1 37.57 35.42 0.58
CA MET A 1 36.20 34.92 0.87
C MET A 1 35.69 33.88 -0.13
N THR A 2 36.42 33.55 -1.19
CA THR A 2 35.96 32.70 -2.32
C THR A 2 36.32 31.20 -2.19
N ILE A 3 37.23 30.83 -1.30
CA ILE A 3 37.73 29.43 -1.15
C ILE A 3 36.81 28.58 -0.25
N LEU A 4 36.17 29.20 0.74
CA LEU A 4 35.24 28.49 1.66
C LEU A 4 33.88 28.08 1.04
N THR A 5 33.46 28.75 -0.03
CA THR A 5 32.22 28.45 -0.76
C THR A 5 32.38 27.32 -1.77
N ARG A 6 33.55 27.16 -2.39
CA ARG A 6 33.83 26.05 -3.31
C ARG A 6 33.84 24.70 -2.60
N GLY A 7 34.54 24.57 -1.46
CA GLY A 7 34.56 23.32 -0.70
C GLY A 7 33.19 22.83 -0.23
N LYS A 8 32.29 23.74 0.17
CA LYS A 8 30.92 23.38 0.56
C LYS A 8 30.06 22.86 -0.59
N ALA A 9 30.25 23.40 -1.79
CA ALA A 9 29.53 22.93 -2.98
C ALA A 9 30.04 21.55 -3.42
N GLU A 10 31.34 21.31 -3.38
CA GLU A 10 31.96 20.02 -3.71
C GLU A 10 31.57 18.90 -2.74
N HIS A 11 31.54 19.16 -1.44
CA HIS A 11 31.06 18.17 -0.44
C HIS A 11 29.57 17.84 -0.57
N ASN A 12 28.72 18.81 -0.93
CA ASN A 12 27.32 18.58 -1.18
C ASN A 12 27.09 17.69 -2.41
N LEU A 13 27.82 17.98 -3.50
CA LEU A 13 27.78 17.16 -4.72
C LEU A 13 28.24 15.73 -4.45
N PHE A 14 29.19 15.54 -3.52
CA PHE A 14 29.69 14.23 -3.12
C PHE A 14 28.65 13.40 -2.37
N MET A 15 27.90 13.97 -1.38
CA MET A 15 26.86 13.25 -0.66
C MET A 15 25.68 12.86 -1.57
N GLU A 16 25.29 13.75 -2.49
CA GLU A 16 24.22 13.46 -3.46
C GLU A 16 24.64 12.35 -4.43
N LYS A 17 25.88 12.36 -4.91
CA LYS A 17 26.43 11.28 -5.75
C LYS A 17 26.39 9.90 -5.06
N ILE A 18 26.73 9.84 -3.78
CA ILE A 18 26.67 8.59 -3.00
C ILE A 18 25.22 8.09 -2.88
N ILE A 19 24.26 9.00 -2.74
CA ILE A 19 22.84 8.62 -2.74
C ILE A 19 22.43 8.04 -4.10
N ASP A 20 22.84 8.66 -5.19
CA ASP A 20 22.53 8.15 -6.54
C ASP A 20 23.12 6.76 -6.76
N GLU A 21 24.37 6.52 -6.33
CA GLU A 21 24.98 5.18 -6.35
C GLU A 21 24.15 4.16 -5.55
N PHE A 22 23.67 4.52 -4.36
CA PHE A 22 22.80 3.67 -3.56
C PHE A 22 21.46 3.41 -4.24
N LEU A 23 20.86 4.43 -4.83
CA LEU A 23 19.59 4.30 -5.54
C LEU A 23 19.69 3.40 -6.76
N ILE A 24 20.83 3.44 -7.47
CA ILE A 24 21.15 2.51 -8.56
C ILE A 24 21.35 1.10 -8.03
N TYR A 25 22.09 0.92 -6.94
CA TYR A 25 22.31 -0.38 -6.29
C TYR A 25 21.00 -1.03 -5.81
N LYS A 26 20.01 -0.22 -5.40
CA LYS A 26 18.69 -0.66 -4.93
C LYS A 26 17.63 -0.73 -6.04
N ASP A 27 18.00 -0.52 -7.28
CA ASP A 27 17.06 -0.49 -8.39
C ASP A 27 16.56 -1.90 -8.76
N ASP A 28 15.60 -2.39 -7.96
CA ASP A 28 14.80 -3.59 -8.20
C ASP A 28 13.66 -3.30 -9.23
N HIS A 29 13.87 -2.45 -10.23
CA HIS A 29 12.85 -2.04 -11.22
C HIS A 29 11.57 -1.43 -10.63
N ASN A 30 11.63 -0.89 -9.40
CA ASN A 30 10.47 -0.31 -8.72
C ASN A 30 10.64 1.18 -8.46
N ASN A 31 10.24 2.00 -9.44
CA ASN A 31 10.32 3.47 -9.38
C ASN A 31 9.75 4.08 -8.09
N ASN A 32 8.71 3.47 -7.47
CA ASN A 32 8.13 3.98 -6.23
C ASN A 32 9.07 3.83 -5.03
N THR A 33 9.81 2.72 -4.95
CA THR A 33 10.80 2.49 -3.88
C THR A 33 11.95 3.47 -4.01
N ARG A 34 12.48 3.64 -5.23
CA ARG A 34 13.54 4.59 -5.55
C ARG A 34 13.15 6.01 -5.17
N THR A 35 11.96 6.47 -5.59
CA THR A 35 11.43 7.81 -5.25
C THR A 35 11.28 8.00 -3.75
N SER A 36 10.77 6.99 -3.02
CA SER A 36 10.65 7.06 -1.57
C SER A 36 11.99 7.16 -0.88
N TYR A 37 12.95 6.33 -1.28
CA TYR A 37 14.31 6.36 -0.73
C TYR A 37 15.00 7.69 -1.01
N SER A 38 14.93 8.18 -2.23
CA SER A 38 15.47 9.49 -2.61
C SER A 38 14.90 10.61 -1.74
N THR A 39 13.57 10.66 -1.58
CA THR A 39 12.90 11.67 -0.75
C THR A 39 13.36 11.62 0.71
N ASP A 40 13.49 10.42 1.28
CA ASP A 40 13.91 10.24 2.67
C ASP A 40 15.37 10.64 2.88
N LEU A 41 16.26 10.26 1.95
CA LEU A 41 17.69 10.58 2.03
C LEU A 41 17.96 12.06 1.81
N ILE A 42 17.25 12.70 0.87
CA ILE A 42 17.32 14.16 0.67
C ILE A 42 16.87 14.91 1.94
N LEU A 43 15.82 14.41 2.61
CA LEU A 43 15.36 14.98 3.88
C LEU A 43 16.47 14.89 4.93
N PHE A 44 17.14 13.74 5.04
CA PHE A 44 18.24 13.55 5.99
C PHE A 44 19.46 14.44 5.66
N ILE A 45 19.87 14.54 4.40
CA ILE A 45 20.94 15.48 4.01
C ILE A 45 20.61 16.92 4.42
N LYS A 46 19.36 17.36 4.24
CA LYS A 46 18.96 18.71 4.68
C LYS A 46 19.13 18.90 6.19
N TYR A 47 18.82 17.88 6.98
CA TYR A 47 19.07 17.92 8.41
C TYR A 47 20.56 17.96 8.74
N LEU A 48 21.38 17.12 8.13
CA LEU A 48 22.84 17.13 8.31
C LEU A 48 23.46 18.49 7.98
N LYS A 49 22.99 19.14 6.91
CA LYS A 49 23.41 20.50 6.52
C LYS A 49 23.11 21.52 7.65
N LEU A 50 21.95 21.43 8.31
CA LEU A 50 21.62 22.30 9.44
C LEU A 50 22.57 22.06 10.63
N LYS A 51 22.98 20.81 10.85
CA LYS A 51 23.95 20.42 11.89
C LYS A 51 25.41 20.65 11.48
N LYS A 52 25.68 21.18 10.26
CA LYS A 52 27.00 21.39 9.67
C LYS A 52 27.81 20.10 9.48
N ILE A 53 27.14 18.97 9.35
CA ILE A 53 27.74 17.66 9.05
C ILE A 53 27.76 17.51 7.54
N ASN A 54 28.96 17.46 6.97
CA ASN A 54 29.17 17.53 5.50
C ASN A 54 29.58 16.18 4.89
N CYS A 55 29.72 15.13 5.70
CA CYS A 55 30.12 13.80 5.24
C CYS A 55 29.38 12.71 6.04
N PHE A 56 29.03 11.61 5.41
CA PHE A 56 28.36 10.49 6.09
C PHE A 56 29.26 9.78 7.10
N SER A 57 30.58 9.86 6.96
CA SER A 57 31.54 9.30 7.94
C SER A 57 31.58 10.07 9.26
N MET A 58 31.05 11.28 9.31
CA MET A 58 30.94 12.09 10.51
C MET A 58 29.62 11.89 11.27
N VAL A 59 28.72 11.07 10.72
CA VAL A 59 27.40 10.82 11.35
C VAL A 59 27.54 9.81 12.47
N GLU A 60 27.22 10.23 13.67
CA GLU A 60 27.23 9.42 14.86
C GLU A 60 25.82 8.87 15.22
N PRO A 61 25.72 7.82 16.06
CA PRO A 61 24.43 7.31 16.52
C PRO A 61 23.55 8.39 17.16
N ARG A 62 24.13 9.35 17.89
CA ARG A 62 23.43 10.48 18.50
C ARG A 62 22.75 11.38 17.43
N ASP A 63 23.39 11.60 16.30
CA ASP A 63 22.79 12.41 15.23
C ASP A 63 21.50 11.77 14.67
N ILE A 64 21.46 10.45 14.64
CA ILE A 64 20.26 9.69 14.22
C ILE A 64 19.15 9.83 15.26
N GLU A 65 19.47 9.79 16.55
CA GLU A 65 18.51 9.97 17.63
C GLU A 65 17.97 11.39 17.68
N ASP A 66 18.86 12.38 17.56
CA ASP A 66 18.51 13.79 17.45
C ASP A 66 17.61 14.05 16.24
N PHE A 67 17.94 13.46 15.07
CA PHE A 67 17.10 13.56 13.88
C PHE A 67 15.71 12.98 14.14
N TYR A 68 15.60 11.80 14.76
CA TYR A 68 14.32 11.12 15.00
C TYR A 68 13.41 11.90 15.94
N THR A 69 13.96 12.60 16.93
CA THR A 69 13.21 13.39 17.93
C THR A 69 12.97 14.82 17.51
N SER A 70 13.73 15.32 16.51
CA SER A 70 13.71 16.72 16.08
C SER A 70 12.34 17.15 15.54
N ASP A 71 12.01 18.42 15.73
CA ASP A 71 10.89 19.09 15.08
C ASP A 71 11.02 19.10 13.57
N PHE A 72 12.26 19.09 13.05
CA PHE A 72 12.55 19.00 11.62
C PHE A 72 12.00 17.71 11.00
N LEU A 73 12.13 16.56 11.68
CA LEU A 73 11.52 15.32 11.24
C LEU A 73 10.05 15.23 11.61
N ASN A 74 9.66 15.72 12.78
CA ASN A 74 8.29 15.59 13.27
C ASN A 74 7.29 16.36 12.42
N ASN A 75 7.67 17.54 11.94
CA ASN A 75 6.80 18.42 11.19
C ASN A 75 7.10 18.37 9.70
N TYR A 76 6.11 18.65 8.88
CA TYR A 76 6.30 18.83 7.44
C TYR A 76 5.39 19.92 6.90
N GLU A 77 5.87 20.63 5.89
CA GLU A 77 5.06 21.53 5.07
C GLU A 77 4.77 20.87 3.73
N ARG A 78 3.51 20.73 3.38
CA ARG A 78 3.06 20.32 2.07
C ARG A 78 2.65 21.55 1.26
N VAL A 79 3.28 21.73 0.12
CA VAL A 79 3.05 22.86 -0.77
C VAL A 79 2.47 22.33 -2.08
N TRP A 80 1.34 22.91 -2.49
CA TRP A 80 0.77 22.66 -3.82
C TRP A 80 1.10 23.85 -4.71
N LYS A 81 1.53 23.55 -5.93
CA LYS A 81 1.85 24.55 -6.95
C LYS A 81 0.95 24.34 -8.17
N ASN A 82 0.56 25.43 -8.83
CA ASN A 82 -0.12 25.38 -10.12
C ASN A 82 0.85 25.03 -11.25
N LYS A 83 0.34 24.94 -12.50
CA LYS A 83 1.15 24.66 -13.69
C LYS A 83 2.27 25.71 -13.93
N ASN A 84 2.10 26.91 -13.43
CA ASN A 84 3.05 28.01 -13.54
C ASN A 84 4.04 28.06 -12.36
N GLY A 85 4.05 27.06 -11.49
CA GLY A 85 4.97 27.00 -10.35
C GLY A 85 4.52 27.81 -9.11
N ASN A 86 3.44 28.59 -9.18
CA ASN A 86 2.97 29.42 -8.08
C ASN A 86 2.31 28.56 -7.00
N VAL A 87 2.59 28.89 -5.73
CA VAL A 87 2.03 28.20 -4.57
C VAL A 87 0.52 28.51 -4.47
N THR A 88 -0.29 27.45 -4.57
CA THR A 88 -1.76 27.55 -4.47
C THR A 88 -2.27 27.19 -3.09
N LYS A 89 -1.55 26.35 -2.36
CA LYS A 89 -1.94 25.90 -1.02
C LYS A 89 -0.71 25.43 -0.24
N LYS A 90 -0.72 25.73 1.06
CA LYS A 90 0.24 25.19 2.03
C LYS A 90 -0.51 24.48 3.15
N ARG A 91 0.04 23.40 3.65
CA ARG A 91 -0.48 22.68 4.81
C ARG A 91 0.68 22.22 5.69
N LEU A 92 0.64 22.63 6.93
CA LEU A 92 1.50 22.09 7.98
C LEU A 92 0.87 20.81 8.52
N GLY A 93 1.71 19.86 8.90
CA GLY A 93 1.27 18.60 9.50
C GLY A 93 2.38 17.92 10.27
N GLN A 94 1.99 16.96 11.09
CA GLN A 94 2.92 16.13 11.85
C GLN A 94 3.07 14.75 11.20
N ARG A 95 4.30 14.22 11.18
CA ARG A 95 4.55 12.86 10.70
C ARG A 95 4.13 11.84 11.75
N SER A 96 3.40 10.83 11.31
CA SER A 96 3.08 9.68 12.15
C SER A 96 4.35 8.89 12.51
N SER A 97 4.32 8.17 13.64
CA SER A 97 5.41 7.27 14.06
C SER A 97 5.75 6.25 12.97
N SER A 98 4.76 5.74 12.25
CA SER A 98 4.96 4.83 11.12
C SER A 98 5.77 5.50 9.98
N SER A 99 5.48 6.77 9.64
CA SER A 99 6.24 7.52 8.64
C SER A 99 7.68 7.75 9.09
N LYS A 100 7.91 8.10 10.35
CA LYS A 100 9.25 8.27 10.92
C LYS A 100 10.03 6.96 10.89
N ASN A 101 9.43 5.87 11.33
CA ASN A 101 10.06 4.54 11.32
C ASN A 101 10.42 4.08 9.89
N ARG A 102 9.60 4.42 8.90
CA ARG A 102 9.91 4.15 7.49
C ARG A 102 11.16 4.91 7.06
N ILE A 103 11.29 6.19 7.41
CA ILE A 103 12.49 7.00 7.10
C ILE A 103 13.74 6.39 7.75
N ILE A 104 13.66 6.02 9.02
CA ILE A 104 14.78 5.34 9.71
C ILE A 104 15.13 4.00 9.04
N SER A 105 14.14 3.26 8.57
CA SER A 105 14.38 2.02 7.80
C SER A 105 15.13 2.29 6.48
N THR A 106 14.81 3.39 5.79
CA THR A 106 15.56 3.85 4.62
C THR A 106 17.00 4.17 4.98
N LEU A 107 17.23 4.95 6.06
CA LEU A 107 18.58 5.27 6.55
C LEU A 107 19.35 4.01 6.93
N SER A 108 18.71 3.06 7.62
CA SER A 108 19.33 1.77 7.96
C SER A 108 19.79 1.01 6.71
N SER A 109 18.98 0.97 5.68
CA SER A 109 19.33 0.34 4.40
C SER A 109 20.50 1.05 3.71
N PHE A 110 20.52 2.39 3.75
CA PHE A 110 21.56 3.21 3.19
C PHE A 110 22.90 3.06 3.91
N PHE A 111 22.93 3.18 5.23
CA PHE A 111 24.15 3.03 6.00
C PHE A 111 24.73 1.61 5.94
N LYS A 112 23.87 0.56 5.87
CA LYS A 112 24.32 -0.81 5.59
C LYS A 112 25.00 -0.92 4.21
N TYR A 113 24.49 -0.20 3.20
CA TYR A 113 25.13 -0.14 1.90
C TYR A 113 26.49 0.53 1.97
N LEU A 114 26.63 1.63 2.74
CA LEU A 114 27.93 2.31 2.92
C LEU A 114 28.96 1.41 3.60
N VAL A 115 28.55 0.63 4.59
CA VAL A 115 29.41 -0.39 5.23
C VAL A 115 29.78 -1.48 4.23
N PHE A 116 28.82 -1.99 3.47
CA PHE A 116 29.04 -3.01 2.43
C PHE A 116 30.02 -2.53 1.33
N LYS A 117 30.00 -1.24 1.00
CA LYS A 117 30.93 -0.59 0.05
C LYS A 117 32.21 -0.10 0.71
N GLU A 118 32.49 -0.51 1.94
CA GLU A 118 33.69 -0.14 2.70
C GLU A 118 33.90 1.38 2.85
N LYS A 119 32.81 2.16 2.65
CA LYS A 119 32.84 3.63 2.84
C LYS A 119 32.69 4.00 4.32
N LEU A 120 32.24 3.06 5.16
CA LEU A 120 32.13 3.20 6.61
C LEU A 120 32.53 1.88 7.30
N LEU A 121 33.11 1.97 8.48
CA LEU A 121 33.46 0.80 9.30
C LEU A 121 32.23 0.19 9.96
N TYR A 122 31.26 1.00 10.36
CA TYR A 122 30.01 0.57 11.00
C TYR A 122 28.86 1.49 10.68
N SER A 123 27.65 0.99 10.88
CA SER A 123 26.42 1.78 10.68
C SER A 123 26.09 2.58 11.94
N PRO A 124 25.86 3.90 11.86
CA PRO A 124 25.46 4.71 13.01
C PRO A 124 24.01 4.48 13.43
N ILE A 125 23.26 3.65 12.74
CA ILE A 125 21.84 3.39 13.06
C ILE A 125 21.75 2.48 14.28
N PRO A 126 21.16 2.94 15.41
CA PRO A 126 20.98 2.13 16.60
C PRO A 126 20.12 0.89 16.29
N LYS A 127 20.46 -0.25 16.92
CA LYS A 127 19.59 -1.45 16.87
C LYS A 127 18.30 -1.13 17.63
N ARG A 128 17.24 -0.79 16.92
CA ARG A 128 15.92 -0.60 17.51
C ARG A 128 15.18 -1.93 17.52
N SER A 129 14.63 -2.30 18.66
CA SER A 129 13.62 -3.37 18.71
C SER A 129 12.42 -2.92 17.89
N ALA A 130 11.98 -3.76 16.96
CA ALA A 130 10.76 -3.49 16.21
C ALA A 130 9.61 -3.37 17.21
N SER A 131 9.04 -2.18 17.37
CA SER A 131 7.80 -2.02 18.12
C SER A 131 6.68 -2.73 17.34
N ASN A 132 6.27 -3.89 17.84
CA ASN A 132 5.32 -4.79 17.20
C ASN A 132 3.85 -4.36 17.33
N ASP A 133 3.54 -3.11 17.68
CA ASP A 133 2.19 -2.70 18.05
C ASP A 133 1.41 -1.89 17.03
N ILE A 134 1.60 -2.15 15.75
CA ILE A 134 0.60 -1.72 14.78
C ILE A 134 -0.39 -2.88 14.62
N LYS A 135 -1.43 -2.91 15.46
CA LYS A 135 -2.65 -3.68 15.18
C LYS A 135 -3.22 -3.13 13.87
N SER A 136 -2.95 -3.80 12.75
CA SER A 136 -3.62 -3.49 11.50
C SER A 136 -5.12 -3.72 11.72
N GLN A 137 -5.91 -2.65 11.68
CA GLN A 137 -7.36 -2.77 11.77
C GLN A 137 -7.84 -3.55 10.54
N SER A 138 -8.45 -4.70 10.79
CA SER A 138 -9.11 -5.53 9.76
C SER A 138 -10.61 -5.33 9.89
N LEU A 139 -11.32 -5.30 8.75
CA LEU A 139 -12.77 -5.34 8.74
C LEU A 139 -13.23 -6.72 9.22
N GLY A 140 -14.17 -6.75 10.14
CA GLY A 140 -14.80 -7.98 10.60
C GLY A 140 -15.81 -8.51 9.58
N THR A 141 -16.29 -9.72 9.82
CA THR A 141 -17.25 -10.39 8.93
C THR A 141 -18.57 -9.60 8.81
N ASN A 142 -19.04 -8.99 9.90
CA ASN A 142 -20.27 -8.20 9.89
C ASN A 142 -20.11 -6.92 9.07
N GLU A 143 -19.02 -6.20 9.22
CA GLU A 143 -18.76 -4.99 8.43
C GLU A 143 -18.67 -5.32 6.92
N ILE A 144 -18.03 -6.42 6.57
CA ILE A 144 -17.97 -6.87 5.17
C ILE A 144 -19.39 -7.21 4.66
N LYS A 145 -20.21 -7.93 5.45
CA LYS A 145 -21.59 -8.22 5.05
C LYS A 145 -22.42 -6.96 4.83
N ILE A 146 -22.30 -5.96 5.71
CA ILE A 146 -22.99 -4.67 5.57
C ILE A 146 -22.56 -3.97 4.29
N ILE A 147 -21.24 -3.87 4.02
CA ILE A 147 -20.71 -3.24 2.83
C ILE A 147 -21.19 -3.97 1.57
N LEU A 148 -21.08 -5.31 1.53
CA LEU A 148 -21.51 -6.12 0.38
C LEU A 148 -23.02 -6.01 0.13
N ASN A 149 -23.84 -5.97 1.17
CA ASN A 149 -25.27 -5.74 1.02
C ASN A 149 -25.57 -4.34 0.48
N TYR A 150 -24.96 -3.31 1.05
CA TYR A 150 -25.12 -1.92 0.60
C TYR A 150 -24.80 -1.74 -0.88
N ILE A 151 -23.67 -2.26 -1.36
CA ILE A 151 -23.29 -2.14 -2.77
C ILE A 151 -24.21 -2.88 -3.73
N LYS A 152 -24.90 -3.92 -3.23
CA LYS A 152 -25.86 -4.69 -4.01
C LYS A 152 -27.23 -4.01 -4.10
N THR A 153 -27.67 -3.34 -3.04
CA THR A 153 -29.07 -2.89 -2.91
C THR A 153 -29.24 -1.37 -2.89
N GLN A 154 -28.24 -0.60 -2.46
CA GLN A 154 -28.37 0.83 -2.12
C GLN A 154 -27.29 1.72 -2.75
N ASN A 155 -26.44 1.19 -3.61
CA ASN A 155 -25.36 1.95 -4.21
C ASN A 155 -25.87 2.96 -5.22
N GLN A 156 -25.88 4.24 -4.84
CA GLN A 156 -26.32 5.38 -5.67
C GLN A 156 -25.15 6.04 -6.42
N SER A 157 -24.08 5.32 -6.72
CA SER A 157 -22.99 5.86 -7.52
C SER A 157 -23.40 6.00 -8.99
N LYS A 158 -22.66 6.82 -9.75
CA LYS A 158 -22.89 6.94 -11.20
C LYS A 158 -22.63 5.63 -11.96
N TRP A 159 -21.79 4.77 -11.40
CA TRP A 159 -21.37 3.50 -11.99
C TRP A 159 -21.47 2.40 -10.93
N PRO A 160 -22.69 2.03 -10.51
CA PRO A 160 -22.91 1.12 -9.39
C PRO A 160 -22.37 -0.29 -9.61
N THR A 161 -22.47 -0.84 -10.81
CA THR A 161 -21.97 -2.18 -11.14
C THR A 161 -20.44 -2.22 -11.13
N ARG A 162 -19.80 -1.17 -11.69
CA ARG A 162 -18.34 -1.01 -11.61
C ARG A 162 -17.85 -0.96 -10.16
N ASP A 163 -18.48 -0.10 -9.38
CA ASP A 163 -18.05 0.15 -8.00
C ASP A 163 -18.28 -1.09 -7.12
N ARG A 164 -19.37 -1.83 -7.38
CA ARG A 164 -19.63 -3.14 -6.78
C ARG A 164 -18.52 -4.13 -7.15
N LEU A 165 -18.21 -4.30 -8.42
CA LEU A 165 -17.16 -5.21 -8.88
C LEU A 165 -15.78 -4.86 -8.29
N ILE A 166 -15.47 -3.57 -8.12
CA ILE A 166 -14.23 -3.13 -7.46
C ILE A 166 -14.17 -3.65 -6.03
N ILE A 167 -15.22 -3.45 -5.23
CA ILE A 167 -15.27 -3.92 -3.83
C ILE A 167 -15.20 -5.45 -3.76
N GLU A 168 -15.99 -6.14 -4.58
CA GLU A 168 -16.00 -7.61 -4.63
C GLU A 168 -14.60 -8.15 -4.99
N THR A 169 -13.92 -7.55 -5.98
CA THR A 169 -12.56 -7.95 -6.39
C THR A 169 -11.53 -7.70 -5.28
N LEU A 170 -11.61 -6.53 -4.61
CA LEU A 170 -10.72 -6.22 -3.49
C LEU A 170 -10.89 -7.20 -2.33
N TYR A 171 -12.11 -7.63 -2.06
CA TYR A 171 -12.40 -8.56 -0.99
C TYR A 171 -12.16 -10.01 -1.40
N TYR A 172 -12.91 -10.55 -2.35
CA TYR A 172 -12.87 -11.98 -2.67
C TYR A 172 -11.55 -12.43 -3.29
N CYS A 173 -11.00 -11.64 -4.22
CA CYS A 173 -9.70 -11.94 -4.83
C CYS A 173 -8.53 -11.39 -4.00
N GLY A 174 -8.78 -10.57 -2.99
CA GLY A 174 -7.76 -10.02 -2.11
C GLY A 174 -6.66 -9.23 -2.84
N LEU A 175 -6.96 -8.58 -3.96
CA LEU A 175 -5.97 -7.89 -4.79
C LEU A 175 -5.43 -6.60 -4.14
N ARG A 176 -4.19 -6.27 -4.46
CA ARG A 176 -3.67 -4.91 -4.21
C ARG A 176 -4.30 -3.94 -5.22
N VAL A 177 -4.49 -2.67 -4.82
CA VAL A 177 -5.01 -1.64 -5.77
C VAL A 177 -4.19 -1.58 -7.06
N SER A 178 -2.87 -1.71 -6.94
CA SER A 178 -1.98 -1.72 -8.11
C SER A 178 -2.14 -2.93 -9.03
N GLU A 179 -2.59 -4.04 -8.51
CA GLU A 179 -2.93 -5.25 -9.28
C GLU A 179 -4.30 -5.06 -9.94
N LEU A 180 -5.30 -4.62 -9.17
CA LEU A 180 -6.66 -4.39 -9.64
C LEU A 180 -6.73 -3.42 -10.83
N ILE A 181 -6.09 -2.25 -10.75
CA ILE A 181 -6.14 -1.26 -11.83
C ILE A 181 -5.47 -1.72 -13.13
N LYS A 182 -4.56 -2.69 -13.05
CA LYS A 182 -3.83 -3.21 -14.20
C LYS A 182 -4.50 -4.39 -14.90
N ILE A 183 -5.61 -4.92 -14.38
CA ILE A 183 -6.34 -6.02 -15.01
C ILE A 183 -6.76 -5.59 -16.41
N LYS A 184 -6.39 -6.39 -17.41
CA LYS A 184 -6.79 -6.21 -18.80
C LYS A 184 -7.92 -7.16 -19.17
N MET A 185 -8.65 -6.83 -20.23
CA MET A 185 -9.73 -7.70 -20.75
C MET A 185 -9.20 -9.08 -21.18
N VAL A 186 -8.00 -9.12 -21.75
CA VAL A 186 -7.35 -10.37 -22.18
C VAL A 186 -6.94 -11.28 -21.03
N ASP A 187 -6.81 -10.73 -19.81
CA ASP A 187 -6.45 -11.46 -18.60
C ASP A 187 -7.62 -12.27 -18.02
N LEU A 188 -8.85 -11.98 -18.45
CA LEU A 188 -10.06 -12.67 -18.00
C LEU A 188 -10.22 -14.01 -18.69
N LYS A 189 -10.18 -15.11 -17.95
CA LYS A 189 -10.34 -16.48 -18.42
C LYS A 189 -11.65 -17.05 -17.87
N LEU A 190 -12.78 -16.53 -18.39
CA LEU A 190 -14.12 -16.80 -17.86
C LEU A 190 -14.80 -18.03 -18.48
N GLN A 191 -14.32 -18.50 -19.63
CA GLN A 191 -14.90 -19.65 -20.34
C GLN A 191 -14.45 -21.01 -19.79
N ASN A 192 -13.50 -21.00 -18.83
CA ASN A 192 -13.00 -22.21 -18.21
C ASN A 192 -14.00 -22.73 -17.17
N SER A 193 -13.97 -24.04 -16.90
CA SER A 193 -14.76 -24.67 -15.81
C SER A 193 -14.46 -24.03 -14.44
N ASN A 194 -13.24 -23.52 -14.24
CA ASN A 194 -12.80 -22.74 -13.09
C ASN A 194 -12.35 -21.36 -13.56
N PRO A 195 -13.23 -20.35 -13.56
CA PRO A 195 -12.90 -19.01 -14.03
C PRO A 195 -11.78 -18.36 -13.19
N TYR A 196 -10.84 -17.68 -13.86
CA TYR A 196 -9.75 -16.97 -13.19
C TYR A 196 -9.33 -15.70 -13.93
N ILE A 197 -8.57 -14.87 -13.25
CA ILE A 197 -7.95 -13.65 -13.77
C ILE A 197 -6.44 -13.80 -13.67
N ILE A 198 -5.71 -13.53 -14.73
CA ILE A 198 -4.25 -13.46 -14.71
C ILE A 198 -3.84 -12.14 -14.05
N ILE A 199 -3.14 -12.22 -12.93
CA ILE A 199 -2.72 -11.04 -12.16
C ILE A 199 -1.22 -10.85 -12.25
N GLN A 200 -0.80 -9.65 -12.70
CA GLN A 200 0.59 -9.23 -12.68
C GLN A 200 0.97 -8.70 -11.29
N GLY A 201 1.80 -9.45 -10.57
CA GLY A 201 2.32 -9.09 -9.26
C GLY A 201 3.63 -8.28 -9.29
N LYS A 202 4.31 -8.19 -8.15
CA LYS A 202 5.62 -7.53 -8.02
C LYS A 202 6.69 -8.31 -8.79
N GLY A 203 7.60 -7.59 -9.47
CA GLY A 203 8.70 -8.21 -10.22
C GLY A 203 8.25 -8.93 -11.48
N ASN A 204 7.17 -8.48 -12.11
CA ASN A 204 6.63 -9.05 -13.35
C ASN A 204 6.21 -10.53 -13.24
N LYS A 205 5.96 -11.01 -12.02
CA LYS A 205 5.46 -12.38 -11.80
C LYS A 205 3.95 -12.42 -12.02
N PHE A 206 3.49 -13.42 -12.75
CA PHE A 206 2.08 -13.64 -13.00
C PHE A 206 1.54 -14.75 -12.10
N ARG A 207 0.26 -14.65 -11.74
CA ARG A 207 -0.47 -15.72 -11.07
C ARG A 207 -1.92 -15.75 -11.52
N ASP A 208 -2.51 -16.92 -11.49
CA ASP A 208 -3.92 -17.12 -11.71
C ASP A 208 -4.68 -16.86 -10.40
N GLN A 209 -5.63 -15.94 -10.45
CA GLN A 209 -6.48 -15.60 -9.33
C GLN A 209 -7.89 -16.13 -9.60
N PRO A 210 -8.37 -17.15 -8.86
CA PRO A 210 -9.72 -17.66 -9.01
C PRO A 210 -10.78 -16.58 -8.85
N VAL A 211 -11.80 -16.61 -9.70
CA VAL A 211 -12.99 -15.74 -9.62
C VAL A 211 -14.11 -16.53 -8.99
N PRO A 212 -14.56 -16.19 -7.77
CA PRO A 212 -15.70 -16.86 -7.16
C PRO A 212 -16.99 -16.70 -7.97
N SER A 213 -17.84 -17.72 -7.99
CA SER A 213 -19.09 -17.71 -8.74
C SER A 213 -19.99 -16.51 -8.41
N VAL A 214 -19.99 -16.07 -7.16
CA VAL A 214 -20.75 -14.90 -6.69
C VAL A 214 -20.36 -13.58 -7.41
N MET A 215 -19.20 -13.52 -8.06
CA MET A 215 -18.72 -12.34 -8.78
C MET A 215 -18.99 -12.39 -10.28
N ILE A 216 -19.29 -13.56 -10.82
CA ILE A 216 -19.37 -13.77 -12.29
C ILE A 216 -20.43 -12.87 -12.92
N ASP A 217 -21.64 -12.87 -12.36
CA ASP A 217 -22.75 -12.05 -12.87
C ASP A 217 -22.40 -10.56 -12.82
N THR A 218 -21.86 -10.08 -11.70
CA THR A 218 -21.44 -8.68 -11.56
C THR A 218 -20.36 -8.31 -12.58
N LEU A 219 -19.43 -9.22 -12.84
CA LEU A 219 -18.36 -9.02 -13.82
C LEU A 219 -18.91 -8.93 -15.25
N LEU A 220 -19.81 -9.83 -15.61
CA LEU A 220 -20.46 -9.85 -16.95
C LEU A 220 -21.36 -8.62 -17.13
N ASP A 221 -22.17 -8.26 -16.12
CA ASP A 221 -23.02 -7.08 -16.13
C ASP A 221 -22.20 -5.80 -16.33
N TYR A 222 -21.08 -5.67 -15.64
CA TYR A 222 -20.20 -4.53 -15.82
C TYR A 222 -19.59 -4.48 -17.22
N ILE A 223 -19.07 -5.60 -17.71
CA ILE A 223 -18.43 -5.67 -19.04
C ILE A 223 -19.44 -5.33 -20.14
N ASN A 224 -20.63 -5.90 -20.08
CA ASN A 224 -21.64 -5.77 -21.11
C ASN A 224 -22.48 -4.49 -21.00
N GLY A 225 -22.61 -3.92 -19.81
CA GLY A 225 -23.37 -2.71 -19.49
C GLY A 225 -22.51 -1.46 -19.35
N GLU A 226 -22.19 -1.11 -18.11
CA GLU A 226 -21.54 0.18 -17.78
C GLU A 226 -20.20 0.39 -18.49
N ARG A 227 -19.38 -0.65 -18.63
CA ARG A 227 -18.09 -0.51 -19.30
C ARG A 227 -18.27 -0.12 -20.77
N LYS A 228 -19.22 -0.73 -21.48
CA LYS A 228 -19.55 -0.34 -22.86
C LYS A 228 -20.05 1.11 -22.94
N THR A 229 -20.92 1.49 -22.00
CA THR A 229 -21.43 2.86 -21.92
C THR A 229 -20.32 3.89 -21.67
N ILE A 230 -19.34 3.57 -20.82
CA ILE A 230 -18.20 4.48 -20.52
C ILE A 230 -17.33 4.65 -21.79
N ILE A 231 -17.05 3.57 -22.49
CA ILE A 231 -16.23 3.55 -23.72
C ILE A 231 -16.96 4.27 -24.86
N GLY A 232 -18.27 4.05 -25.00
CA GLY A 232 -19.04 4.49 -26.15
C GLY A 232 -18.63 3.76 -27.45
N GLU A 233 -19.34 4.03 -28.52
CA GLU A 233 -19.19 3.31 -29.82
C GLU A 233 -17.78 3.41 -30.43
N LYS A 234 -17.13 4.57 -30.30
CA LYS A 234 -15.84 4.87 -30.96
C LYS A 234 -14.63 4.77 -30.03
N GLY A 235 -14.84 4.34 -28.79
CA GLY A 235 -13.78 4.27 -27.80
C GLY A 235 -13.17 2.87 -27.71
N THR A 236 -11.95 2.79 -27.18
CA THR A 236 -11.26 1.52 -26.88
C THR A 236 -10.55 1.57 -25.54
N SER A 237 -10.39 0.42 -24.90
CA SER A 237 -9.52 0.24 -23.75
C SER A 237 -9.16 -1.23 -23.57
N GLU A 238 -7.90 -1.50 -23.29
CA GLU A 238 -7.46 -2.84 -22.92
C GLU A 238 -7.80 -3.19 -21.46
N PHE A 239 -8.03 -2.19 -20.60
CA PHE A 239 -8.23 -2.38 -19.16
C PHE A 239 -9.67 -2.76 -18.81
N LEU A 240 -9.82 -3.58 -17.75
CA LEU A 240 -11.13 -3.91 -17.18
C LEU A 240 -11.77 -2.66 -16.55
N PHE A 241 -11.08 -2.03 -15.60
CA PHE A 241 -11.55 -0.84 -14.90
C PHE A 241 -11.02 0.42 -15.56
N ILE A 242 -11.88 1.20 -16.17
CA ILE A 242 -11.53 2.34 -16.99
C ILE A 242 -11.95 3.68 -16.37
N SER A 243 -11.17 4.72 -16.65
CA SER A 243 -11.46 6.09 -16.28
C SER A 243 -12.11 6.83 -17.44
N LYS A 244 -13.23 7.50 -17.18
CA LYS A 244 -13.83 8.40 -18.16
C LYS A 244 -12.95 9.64 -18.42
N TYR A 245 -12.08 10.01 -17.46
CA TYR A 245 -11.20 11.17 -17.55
C TYR A 245 -9.87 10.78 -18.21
N GLY A 246 -9.34 11.69 -19.03
CA GLY A 246 -8.02 11.49 -19.67
C GLY A 246 -8.04 10.58 -20.91
N ALA A 247 -9.19 10.39 -21.55
CA ALA A 247 -9.22 9.80 -22.88
C ALA A 247 -8.39 10.67 -23.83
N SER A 248 -7.53 10.02 -24.63
CA SER A 248 -6.79 10.71 -25.69
C SER A 248 -7.76 11.26 -26.76
N LYS A 249 -7.25 12.14 -27.65
CA LYS A 249 -8.01 12.59 -28.84
C LYS A 249 -8.51 11.40 -29.69
N LYS A 250 -7.81 10.25 -29.64
CA LYS A 250 -8.19 8.97 -30.27
C LYS A 250 -9.20 8.16 -29.47
N ARG A 251 -9.78 8.69 -28.35
CA ARG A 251 -10.73 8.01 -27.45
C ARG A 251 -10.20 6.69 -26.86
N ILE A 252 -8.90 6.63 -26.59
CA ILE A 252 -8.28 5.51 -25.89
C ILE A 252 -8.38 5.79 -24.39
N TYR A 253 -9.11 4.97 -23.66
CA TYR A 253 -9.34 5.11 -22.22
C TYR A 253 -8.26 4.39 -21.44
N LYS A 254 -7.74 5.06 -20.42
CA LYS A 254 -6.77 4.51 -19.45
C LYS A 254 -7.49 3.82 -18.30
N HIS A 255 -6.75 3.03 -17.55
CA HIS A 255 -7.25 2.45 -16.29
C HIS A 255 -7.61 3.51 -15.26
N LEU A 256 -8.43 3.15 -14.26
CA LEU A 256 -8.68 3.98 -13.09
C LEU A 256 -7.38 4.29 -12.34
N ALA A 257 -7.26 5.51 -11.82
CA ALA A 257 -6.15 5.87 -10.93
C ALA A 257 -6.35 5.26 -9.53
N ARG A 258 -5.25 5.01 -8.81
CA ARG A 258 -5.31 4.55 -7.41
C ARG A 258 -6.15 5.46 -6.52
N GLN A 259 -6.06 6.77 -6.74
CA GLN A 259 -6.83 7.74 -5.98
C GLN A 259 -8.33 7.56 -6.18
N GLN A 260 -8.78 7.32 -7.42
CA GLN A 260 -10.20 7.06 -7.73
C GLN A 260 -10.71 5.79 -7.03
N ILE A 261 -9.90 4.72 -6.97
CA ILE A 261 -10.26 3.52 -6.21
C ILE A 261 -10.39 3.82 -4.71
N ASN A 262 -9.46 4.59 -4.15
CA ASN A 262 -9.53 4.99 -2.74
C ASN A 262 -10.78 5.84 -2.45
N GLU A 263 -11.15 6.76 -3.33
CA GLU A 263 -12.34 7.59 -3.21
C GLU A 263 -13.62 6.75 -3.27
N ILE A 264 -13.71 5.80 -4.21
CA ILE A 264 -14.84 4.86 -4.33
C ILE A 264 -14.96 4.04 -3.04
N VAL A 265 -13.88 3.41 -2.59
CA VAL A 265 -13.87 2.59 -1.37
C VAL A 265 -14.27 3.41 -0.15
N THR A 266 -13.70 4.61 0.00
CA THR A 266 -14.00 5.51 1.13
C THR A 266 -15.48 5.92 1.14
N LYS A 267 -16.01 6.34 0.00
CA LYS A 267 -17.41 6.77 -0.14
C LYS A 267 -18.38 5.63 0.20
N ILE A 268 -18.17 4.47 -0.38
CA ILE A 268 -19.02 3.29 -0.14
C ILE A 268 -18.96 2.90 1.34
N SER A 269 -17.77 2.85 1.92
CA SER A 269 -17.58 2.44 3.31
C SER A 269 -18.19 3.41 4.31
N ILE A 270 -18.09 4.73 4.05
CA ILE A 270 -18.74 5.74 4.89
C ILE A 270 -20.27 5.56 4.82
N ASN A 271 -20.83 5.46 3.62
CA ASN A 271 -22.27 5.37 3.43
C ASN A 271 -22.85 4.07 4.01
N SER A 272 -22.17 2.94 3.77
CA SER A 272 -22.66 1.63 4.25
C SER A 272 -22.51 1.43 5.75
N LEU A 273 -21.52 2.04 6.39
CA LEU A 273 -21.23 1.86 7.82
C LEU A 273 -21.64 3.05 8.68
N SER A 274 -22.38 4.04 8.15
CA SER A 274 -22.79 5.23 8.89
C SER A 274 -23.57 4.89 10.13
N GLU A 275 -24.61 4.07 10.02
CA GLU A 275 -25.46 3.65 11.14
C GLU A 275 -24.71 2.74 12.12
N TYR A 276 -23.90 1.81 11.60
CA TYR A 276 -23.05 0.95 12.40
C TYR A 276 -22.02 1.73 13.22
N ASN A 277 -21.42 2.77 12.65
CA ASN A 277 -20.50 3.66 13.34
C ASN A 277 -21.20 4.52 14.39
N LEU A 278 -22.44 4.96 14.14
CA LEU A 278 -23.24 5.72 15.09
C LEU A 278 -23.62 4.89 16.32
N SER A 279 -24.05 3.63 16.14
CA SER A 279 -24.35 2.73 17.23
C SER A 279 -23.11 2.39 18.09
N ASN A 280 -21.95 2.20 17.46
CA ASN A 280 -20.69 1.97 18.17
C ASN A 280 -20.11 3.24 18.82
N LYS A 281 -20.43 4.43 18.32
CA LYS A 281 -20.01 5.70 18.91
C LYS A 281 -20.69 5.97 20.25
N LYS A 282 -21.93 5.49 20.42
CA LYS A 282 -22.65 5.53 21.72
C LYS A 282 -21.95 4.70 22.80
N SER A 283 -21.18 3.69 22.42
CA SER A 283 -20.35 2.88 23.33
C SER A 283 -18.89 3.38 23.45
N GLY A 284 -18.58 4.61 22.98
CA GLY A 284 -17.23 5.19 23.09
C GLY A 284 -16.19 4.67 22.10
N ILE A 285 -16.58 3.79 21.18
CA ILE A 285 -15.65 3.12 20.25
C ILE A 285 -15.89 3.61 18.82
N THR A 286 -15.13 4.63 18.39
CA THR A 286 -15.07 4.98 16.96
C THR A 286 -14.15 3.99 16.25
N LYS A 287 -14.71 2.90 15.71
CA LYS A 287 -13.93 1.77 15.23
C LYS A 287 -13.19 2.06 13.91
N TYR A 288 -13.73 2.88 13.03
CA TYR A 288 -13.10 3.16 11.73
C TYR A 288 -13.15 4.66 11.38
N LYS A 289 -11.99 5.31 11.36
CA LYS A 289 -11.87 6.70 10.85
C LYS A 289 -11.86 6.76 9.33
N GLN A 290 -11.26 5.77 8.69
CA GLN A 290 -11.14 5.69 7.23
C GLN A 290 -10.90 4.23 6.82
N ILE A 291 -11.68 3.72 5.90
CA ILE A 291 -11.50 2.38 5.32
C ILE A 291 -10.71 2.53 4.02
N SER A 292 -9.67 1.73 3.89
CA SER A 292 -8.81 1.69 2.71
C SER A 292 -8.95 0.35 1.97
N PRO A 293 -8.65 0.29 0.67
CA PRO A 293 -8.67 -0.95 -0.10
C PRO A 293 -7.85 -2.08 0.53
N HIS A 294 -6.75 -1.73 1.21
CA HIS A 294 -5.90 -2.74 1.84
C HIS A 294 -6.57 -3.46 3.01
N MET A 295 -7.56 -2.82 3.66
CA MET A 295 -8.33 -3.44 4.74
C MET A 295 -9.21 -4.59 4.24
N PHE A 296 -9.73 -4.54 3.00
CA PHE A 296 -10.47 -5.65 2.37
C PHE A 296 -9.57 -6.87 2.17
N ARG A 297 -8.36 -6.64 1.68
CA ARG A 297 -7.36 -7.70 1.53
C ARG A 297 -6.95 -8.30 2.88
N HIS A 298 -6.82 -7.48 3.92
CA HIS A 298 -6.61 -7.97 5.28
C HIS A 298 -7.80 -8.76 5.80
N ALA A 299 -9.02 -8.30 5.53
CA ALA A 299 -10.24 -8.96 5.95
C ALA A 299 -10.33 -10.38 5.37
N ILE A 300 -10.19 -10.54 4.04
CA ILE A 300 -10.26 -11.88 3.43
C ILE A 300 -9.17 -12.81 3.97
N GLY A 301 -7.93 -12.35 4.13
CA GLY A 301 -6.86 -13.15 4.72
C GLY A 301 -7.19 -13.62 6.14
N THR A 302 -7.75 -12.73 6.97
CA THR A 302 -8.18 -13.06 8.33
C THR A 302 -9.38 -14.01 8.33
N HIS A 303 -10.36 -13.79 7.45
CA HIS A 303 -11.57 -14.59 7.40
C HIS A 303 -11.29 -16.01 6.90
N LEU A 304 -10.47 -16.18 5.86
CA LEU A 304 -10.05 -17.49 5.37
C LEU A 304 -9.30 -18.26 6.46
N HIS A 305 -8.37 -17.60 7.16
CA HIS A 305 -7.65 -18.24 8.25
C HIS A 305 -8.55 -18.64 9.41
N LYS A 306 -9.49 -17.76 9.83
CA LYS A 306 -10.49 -18.07 10.86
C LYS A 306 -11.44 -19.19 10.46
N SER A 307 -11.70 -19.36 9.17
CA SER A 307 -12.50 -20.49 8.63
C SER A 307 -11.72 -21.80 8.55
N GLY A 308 -10.49 -21.86 9.10
CA GLY A 308 -9.68 -23.08 9.14
C GLY A 308 -8.81 -23.31 7.90
N ILE A 309 -8.76 -22.36 6.95
CA ILE A 309 -7.89 -22.48 5.79
C ILE A 309 -6.42 -22.32 6.22
N ASP A 310 -5.59 -23.25 5.79
CA ASP A 310 -4.16 -23.24 6.08
C ASP A 310 -3.48 -21.93 5.65
N ILE A 311 -2.53 -21.47 6.45
CA ILE A 311 -1.84 -20.18 6.24
C ILE A 311 -1.05 -20.14 4.92
N ILE A 312 -0.60 -21.27 4.41
CA ILE A 312 0.10 -21.36 3.13
C ILE A 312 -0.89 -21.11 2.00
N ARG A 313 -2.07 -21.71 2.05
CA ARG A 313 -3.14 -21.48 1.08
C ARG A 313 -3.64 -20.04 1.11
N VAL A 314 -3.76 -19.43 2.30
CA VAL A 314 -4.08 -17.98 2.43
C VAL A 314 -2.99 -17.13 1.81
N ARG A 315 -1.71 -17.45 2.03
CA ARG A 315 -0.57 -16.78 1.39
C ARG A 315 -0.65 -16.86 -0.14
N ASP A 316 -0.92 -18.03 -0.65
CA ASP A 316 -0.95 -18.28 -2.11
C ASP A 316 -2.14 -17.55 -2.74
N HIS A 317 -3.32 -17.60 -2.13
CA HIS A 317 -4.50 -16.82 -2.55
C HIS A 317 -4.20 -15.32 -2.62
N LEU A 318 -3.49 -14.78 -1.62
CA LEU A 318 -3.12 -13.38 -1.58
C LEU A 318 -1.89 -13.04 -2.45
N GLY A 319 -1.14 -14.01 -2.94
CA GLY A 319 0.10 -13.80 -3.69
C GLY A 319 1.16 -13.08 -2.86
N HIS A 320 1.40 -13.54 -1.62
CA HIS A 320 2.49 -13.07 -0.78
C HIS A 320 3.77 -13.85 -1.09
N SER A 321 4.86 -13.14 -1.36
CA SER A 321 6.18 -13.74 -1.60
C SER A 321 6.80 -14.37 -0.34
N SER A 322 6.28 -14.03 0.86
CA SER A 322 6.79 -14.52 2.14
C SER A 322 5.66 -14.86 3.11
N VAL A 323 5.82 -15.96 3.84
CA VAL A 323 4.91 -16.38 4.92
C VAL A 323 4.87 -15.36 6.05
N SER A 324 5.96 -14.64 6.31
CA SER A 324 6.01 -13.59 7.34
C SER A 324 5.00 -12.46 7.09
N THR A 325 4.67 -12.18 5.83
CA THR A 325 3.63 -11.20 5.49
C THR A 325 2.24 -11.75 5.82
N THR A 326 2.05 -13.05 5.72
CA THR A 326 0.78 -13.73 5.99
C THR A 326 0.58 -13.99 7.48
N SER A 327 1.66 -14.13 8.26
CA SER A 327 1.59 -14.32 9.71
C SER A 327 0.90 -13.17 10.47
N ARG A 328 0.75 -12.00 9.83
CA ARG A 328 -0.04 -10.88 10.36
C ARG A 328 -1.54 -11.20 10.48
N TYR A 329 -2.04 -12.17 9.71
CA TYR A 329 -3.44 -12.63 9.77
C TYR A 329 -3.67 -13.64 10.90
N VAL A 330 -2.59 -14.31 11.33
CA VAL A 330 -2.57 -15.10 12.53
C VAL A 330 -2.50 -14.10 13.69
N GLY A 331 -3.65 -13.70 14.22
CA GLY A 331 -3.69 -12.90 15.43
C GLY A 331 -2.82 -13.56 16.50
N LYS A 332 -2.32 -12.80 17.47
CA LYS A 332 -1.73 -13.32 18.72
C LYS A 332 -2.80 -14.10 19.54
N GLU A 333 -3.51 -14.99 18.92
CA GLU A 333 -4.08 -16.09 19.68
C GLU A 333 -2.85 -16.84 20.19
N LYS A 334 -2.63 -16.71 21.50
CA LYS A 334 -1.71 -17.56 22.21
C LYS A 334 -1.87 -18.93 21.62
N LYS A 335 -0.90 -19.40 20.83
CA LYS A 335 -0.77 -20.80 20.49
C LYS A 335 -0.63 -21.52 21.83
N LYS A 336 -1.73 -21.65 22.53
CA LYS A 336 -1.84 -22.60 23.62
C LYS A 336 -1.75 -23.96 22.97
N MET A 337 -1.02 -24.82 23.59
CA MET A 337 -0.84 -26.25 23.42
C MET A 337 -2.05 -27.08 22.96
N VAL A 338 -3.18 -26.46 22.71
CA VAL A 338 -4.44 -27.07 22.21
C VAL A 338 -4.28 -27.83 20.89
N ILE A 339 -3.28 -27.46 20.06
CA ILE A 339 -3.02 -28.18 18.79
C ILE A 339 -2.35 -29.55 19.06
N LEU A 340 -1.45 -29.62 20.04
CA LEU A 340 -0.81 -30.90 20.42
C LEU A 340 -1.80 -31.83 21.11
N ASP A 341 -2.71 -31.26 21.93
CA ASP A 341 -3.75 -32.05 22.63
C ASP A 341 -4.83 -32.58 21.68
N LYS A 342 -5.10 -31.88 20.57
CA LYS A 342 -6.16 -32.26 19.62
C LYS A 342 -5.66 -33.07 18.43
N TYR A 343 -4.40 -32.88 18.00
CA TYR A 343 -3.83 -33.48 16.80
C TYR A 343 -2.44 -34.09 17.00
N GLY A 344 -1.92 -34.12 18.21
CA GLY A 344 -0.66 -34.77 18.52
C GLY A 344 -0.78 -36.31 18.44
N PRO A 345 0.34 -37.03 18.15
CA PRO A 345 0.32 -38.49 18.05
C PRO A 345 -0.07 -39.21 19.35
N LEU A 346 -0.20 -38.50 20.46
CA LEU A 346 -0.61 -39.00 21.79
C LEU A 346 -1.97 -38.42 22.23
N SER A 347 -2.72 -37.76 21.34
CA SER A 347 -4.08 -37.30 21.67
C SER A 347 -4.97 -38.53 21.94
N LYS A 348 -5.41 -38.70 23.17
CA LYS A 348 -6.45 -39.69 23.52
C LYS A 348 -7.72 -39.36 22.73
N LYS A 349 -8.19 -40.32 21.94
CA LYS A 349 -9.50 -40.26 21.28
C LYS A 349 -10.61 -40.21 22.31
#